data_25bac17c9e245380a10e28eea401c237
#
_entry.id   25bac17c9e245380a10e28eea401c237
#
_cell.length_a   1.000
_cell.length_b   1.000
_cell.length_c   1.000
_cell.angle_alpha   90.00
_cell.angle_beta   90.00
_cell.angle_gamma   90.00
#
_symmetry.space_group_name_H-M   'P 1'
#
loop_
_entity.id
_entity.type
_entity.pdbx_description
1 polymer ?
#
loop_
_entity_poly.entity_id
_entity_poly.type
_entity_poly.pdbx_seq_one_letter_code
_entity_poly.pdbx_strand_id
1 'polypeptide(L)'
;MEIFAEGLTSRNHRSAEVIACYRRAVEGLQKKLLVPADYTILFTSSATECWEILAQSFAGDTFVHIFNGAFGAKWAGVSQKLGNPVHAIRYDINAPLPDWQLPPSNWICLTHCETSNGTYVADNQIINIKKQHPERLVALDATSSLGGISIPWESTDYVFASVQKCLGLPSGMAVLICSPQAAHRAMQQGITTHYNSLANSLPLAQQYQTTHTPNILDICLLMKLMENIAPIYLIDKPLQQQAAQWYEWLAQQGFDLLISNDAVRSPTVVTVKATEDYIVHLKSAAAQQGFVLGNGYGEWKNTTFRIANFPAITAAEVMALQEFLLTFQAAKQ
;
A
#
# COMPACT_ATOMS: atom_id res chain seq x y z
N MET A 1 14.67 6.35 20.62
CA MET A 1 15.48 7.33 21.39
C MET A 1 16.85 7.58 20.77
N GLU A 2 17.56 6.60 20.24
CA GLU A 2 18.85 6.78 19.54
C GLU A 2 18.85 7.86 18.45
N ILE A 3 17.85 7.87 17.56
CA ILE A 3 17.74 8.83 16.44
C ILE A 3 17.74 10.28 16.95
N PHE A 4 17.07 10.55 18.07
CA PHE A 4 17.06 11.87 18.68
C PHE A 4 18.38 12.19 19.41
N ALA A 5 19.00 11.20 20.05
CA ALA A 5 20.29 11.36 20.73
C ALA A 5 21.41 11.71 19.73
N GLU A 6 21.35 11.18 18.52
CA GLU A 6 22.31 11.50 17.44
C GLU A 6 22.04 12.86 16.78
N GLY A 7 20.94 13.55 17.11
CA GLY A 7 20.58 14.86 16.58
C GLY A 7 20.31 14.87 15.08
N LEU A 8 20.04 13.71 14.47
CA LEU A 8 19.85 13.56 13.01
C LEU A 8 18.63 14.34 12.48
N THR A 9 17.55 14.37 13.27
CA THR A 9 16.28 15.00 12.87
C THR A 9 16.34 16.53 12.78
N SER A 10 17.35 17.16 13.43
CA SER A 10 17.57 18.60 13.40
C SER A 10 18.64 19.05 12.39
N ARG A 11 19.28 18.11 11.69
CA ARG A 11 20.31 18.40 10.70
C ARG A 11 19.72 18.86 9.38
N ASN A 12 20.54 19.54 8.58
CA ASN A 12 20.19 19.85 7.21
C ASN A 12 19.95 18.54 6.42
N HIS A 13 18.84 18.46 5.69
CA HIS A 13 18.47 17.26 4.92
C HIS A 13 19.48 16.90 3.80
N ARG A 14 20.41 17.82 3.47
CA ARG A 14 21.51 17.60 2.52
C ARG A 14 22.87 17.37 3.22
N SER A 15 22.87 17.20 4.54
CA SER A 15 24.10 16.82 5.25
C SER A 15 24.50 15.39 4.91
N ALA A 16 25.78 15.08 5.04
CA ALA A 16 26.32 13.75 4.75
C ALA A 16 25.64 12.65 5.59
N GLU A 17 25.28 12.97 6.83
CA GLU A 17 24.64 12.03 7.74
C GLU A 17 23.20 11.70 7.32
N VAL A 18 22.41 12.70 6.90
CA VAL A 18 21.04 12.48 6.42
C VAL A 18 21.04 11.76 5.07
N ILE A 19 21.98 12.09 4.17
CA ILE A 19 22.19 11.35 2.92
C ILE A 19 22.56 9.90 3.21
N ALA A 20 23.39 9.63 4.22
CA ALA A 20 23.74 8.27 4.62
C ALA A 20 22.51 7.51 5.17
N CYS A 21 21.64 8.16 5.95
CA CYS A 21 20.36 7.57 6.39
C CYS A 21 19.47 7.20 5.22
N TYR A 22 19.31 8.11 4.27
CA TYR A 22 18.52 7.87 3.05
C TYR A 22 19.07 6.66 2.29
N ARG A 23 20.38 6.64 2.02
CA ARG A 23 21.06 5.52 1.34
C ARG A 23 20.79 4.19 2.05
N ARG A 24 21.00 4.11 3.36
CA ARG A 24 20.77 2.89 4.15
C ARG A 24 19.32 2.44 4.13
N ALA A 25 18.36 3.38 4.12
CA ALA A 25 16.94 3.06 3.98
C ALA A 25 16.65 2.44 2.60
N VAL A 26 17.20 2.99 1.52
CA VAL A 26 17.07 2.46 0.15
C VAL A 26 17.70 1.07 0.03
N GLU A 27 18.96 0.92 0.45
CA GLU A 27 19.67 -0.37 0.45
C GLU A 27 18.91 -1.42 1.28
N GLY A 28 18.33 -0.99 2.39
CA GLY A 28 17.50 -1.83 3.25
C GLY A 28 16.22 -2.30 2.54
N LEU A 29 15.50 -1.42 1.85
CA LEU A 29 14.32 -1.77 1.05
C LEU A 29 14.68 -2.75 -0.07
N GLN A 30 15.79 -2.51 -0.79
CA GLN A 30 16.29 -3.42 -1.82
C GLN A 30 16.57 -4.80 -1.25
N LYS A 31 17.30 -4.87 -0.14
CA LYS A 31 17.68 -6.14 0.50
C LYS A 31 16.50 -6.89 1.13
N LYS A 32 15.61 -6.17 1.84
CA LYS A 32 14.57 -6.79 2.67
C LYS A 32 13.27 -7.03 1.91
N LEU A 33 12.92 -6.14 0.99
CA LEU A 33 11.71 -6.25 0.17
C LEU A 33 12.01 -6.77 -1.24
N LEU A 34 13.28 -7.12 -1.53
CA LEU A 34 13.75 -7.65 -2.81
C LEU A 34 13.48 -6.70 -3.99
N VAL A 35 13.50 -5.38 -3.73
CA VAL A 35 13.40 -4.39 -4.80
C VAL A 35 14.65 -4.51 -5.69
N PRO A 36 14.50 -4.63 -7.03
CA PRO A 36 15.65 -4.74 -7.92
C PRO A 36 16.61 -3.55 -7.78
N ALA A 37 17.90 -3.81 -7.90
CA ALA A 37 18.94 -2.81 -7.63
C ALA A 37 18.93 -1.63 -8.61
N ASP A 38 18.38 -1.81 -9.81
CA ASP A 38 18.24 -0.82 -10.86
C ASP A 38 16.95 0.01 -10.77
N TYR A 39 16.06 -0.31 -9.82
CA TYR A 39 14.89 0.51 -9.52
C TYR A 39 15.26 1.72 -8.67
N THR A 40 14.66 2.86 -8.98
CA THR A 40 14.86 4.10 -8.21
C THR A 40 13.80 4.22 -7.12
N ILE A 41 14.26 4.44 -5.88
CA ILE A 41 13.40 4.60 -4.70
C ILE A 41 13.40 6.06 -4.26
N LEU A 42 12.20 6.63 -4.10
CA LEU A 42 11.95 7.99 -3.66
C LEU A 42 11.10 8.00 -2.39
N PHE A 43 11.22 9.06 -1.60
CA PHE A 43 10.35 9.32 -0.46
C PHE A 43 9.46 10.54 -0.74
N THR A 44 8.17 10.39 -0.49
CA THR A 44 7.12 11.40 -0.69
C THR A 44 6.34 11.57 0.60
N SER A 45 5.43 12.54 0.69
CA SER A 45 4.69 12.81 1.93
C SER A 45 3.52 11.84 2.14
N SER A 46 2.99 11.23 1.09
CA SER A 46 1.85 10.29 1.20
C SER A 46 1.67 9.45 -0.07
N ALA A 47 0.97 8.32 0.04
CA ALA A 47 0.52 7.56 -1.13
C ALA A 47 -0.42 8.38 -2.05
N THR A 48 -1.20 9.30 -1.49
CA THR A 48 -2.05 10.19 -2.30
C THR A 48 -1.22 11.13 -3.16
N GLU A 49 -0.09 11.62 -2.67
CA GLU A 49 0.86 12.39 -3.47
C GLU A 49 1.43 11.55 -4.62
N CYS A 50 1.66 10.25 -4.42
CA CYS A 50 2.12 9.37 -5.49
C CYS A 50 1.11 9.26 -6.64
N TRP A 51 -0.21 9.36 -6.36
CA TRP A 51 -1.22 9.41 -7.41
C TRP A 51 -1.05 10.65 -8.30
N GLU A 52 -0.80 11.81 -7.69
CA GLU A 52 -0.58 13.06 -8.41
C GLU A 52 0.77 13.07 -9.14
N ILE A 53 1.83 12.55 -8.51
CA ILE A 53 3.15 12.43 -9.15
C ILE A 53 3.05 11.62 -10.45
N LEU A 54 2.35 10.48 -10.43
CA LEU A 54 2.13 9.67 -11.63
C LEU A 54 1.39 10.48 -12.70
N ALA A 55 0.22 11.02 -12.35
CA ALA A 55 -0.62 11.75 -13.30
C ALA A 55 0.06 12.99 -13.90
N GLN A 56 0.82 13.73 -13.08
CA GLN A 56 1.53 14.94 -13.49
C GLN A 56 2.79 14.63 -14.29
N SER A 57 3.57 13.61 -13.89
CA SER A 57 4.82 13.25 -14.57
C SER A 57 4.59 12.64 -15.95
N PHE A 58 3.38 12.12 -16.20
CA PHE A 58 2.97 11.50 -17.45
C PHE A 58 1.72 12.17 -18.03
N ALA A 59 1.66 13.50 -17.92
CA ALA A 59 0.55 14.27 -18.49
C ALA A 59 0.44 14.02 -20.00
N GLY A 60 -0.79 13.73 -20.45
CA GLY A 60 -1.10 13.34 -21.83
C GLY A 60 -1.03 11.84 -22.10
N ASP A 61 -0.49 11.03 -21.19
CA ASP A 61 -0.62 9.57 -21.29
C ASP A 61 -2.05 9.12 -20.96
N THR A 62 -2.46 8.00 -21.57
CA THR A 62 -3.75 7.36 -21.28
C THR A 62 -3.58 6.33 -20.18
N PHE A 63 -4.46 6.36 -19.19
CA PHE A 63 -4.47 5.47 -18.02
C PHE A 63 -5.68 4.53 -18.07
N VAL A 64 -5.47 3.25 -17.85
CA VAL A 64 -6.53 2.30 -17.48
C VAL A 64 -6.43 2.03 -16.00
N HIS A 65 -7.43 2.45 -15.23
CA HIS A 65 -7.56 2.12 -13.81
C HIS A 65 -8.53 0.96 -13.65
N ILE A 66 -8.07 -0.16 -13.09
CA ILE A 66 -8.88 -1.34 -12.82
C ILE A 66 -9.02 -1.47 -11.30
N PHE A 67 -10.23 -1.37 -10.78
CA PHE A 67 -10.46 -1.30 -9.34
C PHE A 67 -11.83 -1.89 -8.95
N ASN A 68 -11.96 -2.25 -7.68
CA ASN A 68 -13.22 -2.72 -7.11
C ASN A 68 -13.58 -2.02 -5.79
N GLY A 69 -12.79 -1.05 -5.35
CA GLY A 69 -13.01 -0.34 -4.10
C GLY A 69 -12.76 1.16 -4.17
N ALA A 70 -12.85 1.80 -3.02
CA ALA A 70 -12.88 3.27 -2.93
C ALA A 70 -11.52 3.92 -3.18
N PHE A 71 -10.39 3.26 -2.85
CA PHE A 71 -9.07 3.84 -3.06
C PHE A 71 -8.69 3.82 -4.54
N GLY A 72 -8.91 2.70 -5.23
CA GLY A 72 -8.71 2.64 -6.67
C GLY A 72 -9.62 3.61 -7.44
N ALA A 73 -10.89 3.75 -7.04
CA ALA A 73 -11.81 4.73 -7.62
C ALA A 73 -11.33 6.19 -7.43
N LYS A 74 -10.82 6.52 -6.23
CA LYS A 74 -10.26 7.85 -5.95
C LYS A 74 -9.02 8.12 -6.79
N TRP A 75 -8.13 7.15 -6.93
CA TRP A 75 -6.93 7.28 -7.76
C TRP A 75 -7.30 7.56 -9.22
N ALA A 76 -8.23 6.80 -9.79
CA ALA A 76 -8.75 7.07 -11.14
C ALA A 76 -9.31 8.50 -11.26
N GLY A 77 -10.06 8.95 -10.24
CA GLY A 77 -10.58 10.30 -10.19
C GLY A 77 -9.51 11.39 -10.10
N VAL A 78 -8.38 11.13 -9.44
CA VAL A 78 -7.23 12.07 -9.40
C VAL A 78 -6.61 12.18 -10.79
N SER A 79 -6.31 11.07 -11.45
CA SER A 79 -5.74 11.07 -12.81
C SER A 79 -6.64 11.85 -13.79
N GLN A 80 -7.96 11.65 -13.70
CA GLN A 80 -8.93 12.36 -14.53
C GLN A 80 -8.99 13.87 -14.24
N LYS A 81 -9.01 14.26 -12.96
CA LYS A 81 -9.04 15.68 -12.54
C LYS A 81 -7.78 16.44 -12.97
N LEU A 82 -6.65 15.75 -13.08
CA LEU A 82 -5.40 16.32 -13.58
C LEU A 82 -5.31 16.34 -15.11
N GLY A 83 -6.40 16.00 -15.81
CA GLY A 83 -6.54 16.18 -17.25
C GLY A 83 -6.04 15.02 -18.10
N ASN A 84 -5.69 13.89 -17.49
CA ASN A 84 -5.28 12.72 -18.27
C ASN A 84 -6.48 11.96 -18.85
N PRO A 85 -6.38 11.35 -20.04
CA PRO A 85 -7.36 10.39 -20.54
C PRO A 85 -7.40 9.16 -19.63
N VAL A 86 -8.58 8.82 -19.12
CA VAL A 86 -8.77 7.71 -18.17
C VAL A 86 -9.88 6.76 -18.61
N HIS A 87 -9.56 5.48 -18.67
CA HIS A 87 -10.53 4.38 -18.72
C HIS A 87 -10.65 3.78 -17.30
N ALA A 88 -11.75 4.10 -16.61
CA ALA A 88 -12.04 3.59 -15.28
C ALA A 88 -12.89 2.31 -15.39
N ILE A 89 -12.32 1.17 -15.01
CA ILE A 89 -12.94 -0.14 -15.10
C ILE A 89 -13.20 -0.68 -13.70
N ARG A 90 -14.46 -0.72 -13.28
CA ARG A 90 -14.86 -1.29 -12.00
C ARG A 90 -15.28 -2.75 -12.21
N TYR A 91 -14.84 -3.65 -11.29
CA TYR A 91 -15.23 -5.06 -11.28
C TYR A 91 -15.83 -5.47 -9.93
N ASP A 92 -16.43 -6.66 -9.87
CA ASP A 92 -17.08 -7.18 -8.67
C ASP A 92 -16.05 -7.54 -7.58
N ILE A 93 -16.36 -7.23 -6.32
CA ILE A 93 -15.46 -7.47 -5.17
C ILE A 93 -15.24 -8.96 -4.89
N ASN A 94 -16.11 -9.84 -5.34
CA ASN A 94 -16.00 -11.28 -5.20
C ASN A 94 -15.49 -11.98 -6.47
N ALA A 95 -15.17 -11.21 -7.51
CA ALA A 95 -14.55 -11.73 -8.72
C ALA A 95 -13.03 -11.55 -8.69
N PRO A 96 -12.24 -12.50 -9.20
CA PRO A 96 -10.85 -12.24 -9.53
C PRO A 96 -10.77 -11.15 -10.59
N LEU A 97 -9.59 -10.56 -10.75
CA LEU A 97 -9.35 -9.58 -11.81
C LEU A 97 -9.66 -10.23 -13.15
N PRO A 98 -10.63 -9.68 -13.92
CA PRO A 98 -11.06 -10.31 -15.17
C PRO A 98 -9.98 -10.28 -16.25
N ASP A 99 -9.97 -11.31 -17.08
CA ASP A 99 -9.15 -11.37 -18.31
C ASP A 99 -9.86 -10.61 -19.42
N TRP A 100 -9.74 -9.28 -19.40
CA TRP A 100 -10.38 -8.42 -20.37
C TRP A 100 -9.42 -7.96 -21.46
N GLN A 101 -9.98 -7.74 -22.65
CA GLN A 101 -9.29 -6.95 -23.64
C GLN A 101 -9.31 -5.48 -23.21
N LEU A 102 -8.20 -5.02 -22.62
CA LEU A 102 -8.09 -3.66 -22.10
C LEU A 102 -8.05 -2.63 -23.24
N PRO A 103 -8.71 -1.46 -23.08
CA PRO A 103 -8.61 -0.38 -24.05
C PRO A 103 -7.14 0.08 -24.20
N PRO A 104 -6.78 0.67 -25.37
CA PRO A 104 -5.42 1.19 -25.56
C PRO A 104 -5.04 2.19 -24.48
N SER A 105 -3.85 2.01 -23.91
CA SER A 105 -3.34 2.89 -22.83
C SER A 105 -1.82 2.81 -22.74
N ASN A 106 -1.22 3.79 -22.06
CA ASN A 106 0.19 3.79 -21.71
C ASN A 106 0.40 3.11 -20.34
N TRP A 107 -0.58 3.26 -19.44
CA TRP A 107 -0.54 2.81 -18.06
C TRP A 107 -1.71 1.89 -17.73
N ILE A 108 -1.42 0.86 -16.93
CA ILE A 108 -2.41 0.03 -16.24
C ILE A 108 -2.21 0.25 -14.74
N CYS A 109 -3.25 0.75 -14.06
CA CYS A 109 -3.20 1.10 -12.64
C CYS A 109 -4.04 0.10 -11.84
N LEU A 110 -3.44 -0.54 -10.83
CA LEU A 110 -4.03 -1.56 -9.99
C LEU A 110 -3.84 -1.23 -8.51
N THR A 111 -4.79 -1.62 -7.67
CA THR A 111 -4.63 -1.62 -6.20
C THR A 111 -4.38 -3.03 -5.74
N HIS A 112 -3.20 -3.32 -5.18
CA HIS A 112 -2.77 -4.66 -4.78
C HIS A 112 -3.64 -5.23 -3.65
N CYS A 113 -3.75 -4.49 -2.53
CA CYS A 113 -4.70 -4.78 -1.46
C CYS A 113 -5.62 -3.57 -1.28
N GLU A 114 -6.88 -3.72 -1.68
CA GLU A 114 -7.87 -2.63 -1.54
C GLU A 114 -8.36 -2.53 -0.09
N THR A 115 -7.87 -1.52 0.61
CA THR A 115 -8.14 -1.34 2.04
C THR A 115 -9.61 -1.10 2.36
N SER A 116 -10.38 -0.54 1.42
CA SER A 116 -11.79 -0.16 1.68
C SER A 116 -12.73 -1.36 1.80
N ASN A 117 -12.40 -2.48 1.15
CA ASN A 117 -13.24 -3.68 1.13
C ASN A 117 -12.52 -4.98 1.53
N GLY A 118 -11.18 -4.99 1.59
CA GLY A 118 -10.40 -6.17 1.96
C GLY A 118 -10.23 -7.16 0.80
N THR A 119 -10.14 -6.66 -0.45
CA THR A 119 -9.78 -7.49 -1.60
C THR A 119 -8.29 -7.44 -1.93
N TYR A 120 -7.84 -8.43 -2.67
CA TYR A 120 -6.46 -8.64 -3.11
C TYR A 120 -6.41 -9.02 -4.58
N VAL A 121 -5.49 -8.43 -5.32
CA VAL A 121 -5.13 -8.82 -6.68
C VAL A 121 -3.91 -9.72 -6.59
N ALA A 122 -4.06 -11.00 -6.89
CA ALA A 122 -2.98 -11.98 -6.77
C ALA A 122 -1.83 -11.70 -7.75
N ASP A 123 -0.60 -11.98 -7.33
CA ASP A 123 0.62 -11.70 -8.11
C ASP A 123 0.58 -12.30 -9.52
N ASN A 124 0.05 -13.54 -9.66
CA ASN A 124 -0.09 -14.19 -10.96
C ASN A 124 -1.00 -13.40 -11.92
N GLN A 125 -1.99 -12.67 -11.43
CA GLN A 125 -2.86 -11.81 -12.24
C GLN A 125 -2.10 -10.56 -12.72
N ILE A 126 -1.29 -9.94 -11.87
CA ILE A 126 -0.43 -8.80 -12.24
C ILE A 126 0.60 -9.25 -13.29
N ILE A 127 1.24 -10.41 -13.05
CA ILE A 127 2.20 -11.01 -13.98
C ILE A 127 1.54 -11.30 -15.35
N ASN A 128 0.33 -11.83 -15.36
CA ASN A 128 -0.40 -12.12 -16.60
C ASN A 128 -0.75 -10.84 -17.36
N ILE A 129 -1.19 -9.77 -16.67
CA ILE A 129 -1.43 -8.46 -17.29
C ILE A 129 -0.16 -7.94 -17.97
N LYS A 130 0.98 -7.97 -17.29
CA LYS A 130 2.25 -7.49 -17.86
C LYS A 130 2.67 -8.35 -19.07
N LYS A 131 2.46 -9.67 -19.03
CA LYS A 131 2.74 -10.56 -20.16
C LYS A 131 1.85 -10.29 -21.37
N GLN A 132 0.57 -9.99 -21.16
CA GLN A 132 -0.37 -9.67 -22.22
C GLN A 132 -0.15 -8.27 -22.82
N HIS A 133 0.41 -7.36 -22.03
CA HIS A 133 0.64 -5.95 -22.40
C HIS A 133 2.09 -5.52 -22.06
N PRO A 134 3.11 -6.15 -22.66
CA PRO A 134 4.52 -5.91 -22.29
C PRO A 134 4.98 -4.47 -22.60
N GLU A 135 4.33 -3.80 -23.53
CA GLU A 135 4.59 -2.41 -23.92
C GLU A 135 4.03 -1.38 -22.94
N ARG A 136 3.06 -1.77 -22.09
CA ARG A 136 2.41 -0.88 -21.13
C ARG A 136 3.13 -0.89 -19.79
N LEU A 137 3.12 0.25 -19.14
CA LEU A 137 3.63 0.38 -17.78
C LEU A 137 2.54 0.02 -16.75
N VAL A 138 2.92 -0.71 -15.71
CA VAL A 138 2.01 -1.12 -14.64
C VAL A 138 2.32 -0.33 -13.37
N ALA A 139 1.31 0.42 -12.91
CA ALA A 139 1.36 1.15 -11.65
C ALA A 139 0.56 0.40 -10.58
N LEU A 140 1.16 0.18 -9.41
CA LEU A 140 0.61 -0.60 -8.32
C LEU A 140 0.52 0.22 -7.02
N ASP A 141 -0.70 0.46 -6.54
CA ASP A 141 -0.92 0.92 -5.17
C ASP A 141 -0.72 -0.26 -4.21
N ALA A 142 0.43 -0.32 -3.58
CA ALA A 142 0.81 -1.32 -2.60
C ALA A 142 0.69 -0.81 -1.16
N THR A 143 -0.12 0.23 -0.92
CA THR A 143 -0.23 0.90 0.39
C THR A 143 -0.55 -0.06 1.53
N SER A 144 -1.40 -1.06 1.31
CA SER A 144 -1.75 -2.05 2.33
C SER A 144 -1.04 -3.40 2.14
N SER A 145 0.01 -3.47 1.32
CA SER A 145 0.74 -4.73 1.05
C SER A 145 2.26 -4.61 1.16
N LEU A 146 2.85 -3.48 0.76
CA LEU A 146 4.31 -3.32 0.78
C LEU A 146 4.89 -3.48 2.19
N GLY A 147 5.81 -4.41 2.35
CA GLY A 147 6.40 -4.79 3.64
C GLY A 147 5.66 -5.92 4.35
N GLY A 148 4.49 -6.35 3.87
CA GLY A 148 3.76 -7.52 4.35
C GLY A 148 3.65 -8.63 3.33
N ILE A 149 3.47 -8.27 2.07
CA ILE A 149 3.29 -9.17 0.94
C ILE A 149 4.37 -8.87 -0.10
N SER A 150 4.87 -9.90 -0.76
CA SER A 150 5.80 -9.78 -1.87
C SER A 150 5.18 -8.98 -3.02
N ILE A 151 6.01 -8.30 -3.80
CA ILE A 151 5.60 -7.56 -4.97
C ILE A 151 6.23 -8.23 -6.20
N PRO A 152 5.47 -8.45 -7.29
CA PRO A 152 6.01 -8.99 -8.54
C PRO A 152 6.77 -7.89 -9.31
N TRP A 153 7.98 -7.55 -8.84
CA TRP A 153 8.78 -6.40 -9.31
C TRP A 153 8.95 -6.35 -10.81
N GLU A 154 9.28 -7.49 -11.44
CA GLU A 154 9.50 -7.54 -12.90
C GLU A 154 8.23 -7.26 -13.73
N SER A 155 7.07 -7.24 -13.07
CA SER A 155 5.76 -6.98 -13.70
C SER A 155 5.16 -5.65 -13.28
N THR A 156 5.91 -4.82 -12.54
CA THR A 156 5.44 -3.52 -12.03
C THR A 156 6.47 -2.43 -12.28
N ASP A 157 6.01 -1.27 -12.70
CA ASP A 157 6.88 -0.17 -13.13
C ASP A 157 6.84 1.04 -12.19
N TYR A 158 5.74 1.22 -11.46
CA TYR A 158 5.53 2.30 -10.51
C TYR A 158 4.79 1.76 -9.29
N VAL A 159 5.50 1.53 -8.20
CA VAL A 159 4.95 0.96 -6.97
C VAL A 159 5.04 1.98 -5.86
N PHE A 160 3.98 2.17 -5.10
CA PHE A 160 4.00 3.09 -3.96
C PHE A 160 3.22 2.56 -2.77
N ALA A 161 3.63 3.01 -1.58
CA ALA A 161 2.96 2.68 -0.34
C ALA A 161 3.19 3.74 0.74
N SER A 162 2.15 4.07 1.50
CA SER A 162 2.30 4.80 2.76
C SER A 162 2.93 3.91 3.83
N VAL A 163 3.81 4.47 4.66
CA VAL A 163 4.61 3.69 5.63
C VAL A 163 3.85 3.24 6.88
N GLN A 164 2.67 3.80 7.18
CA GLN A 164 1.90 3.51 8.40
C GLN A 164 1.01 2.25 8.32
N LYS A 165 1.20 1.40 7.33
CA LYS A 165 0.48 0.13 7.15
C LYS A 165 1.39 -1.05 7.49
N CYS A 166 1.72 -1.89 6.53
CA CYS A 166 2.56 -3.06 6.76
C CYS A 166 3.98 -2.72 7.23
N LEU A 167 4.51 -1.54 6.90
CA LEU A 167 5.79 -1.08 7.43
C LEU A 167 5.72 -0.60 8.89
N GLY A 168 4.52 -0.34 9.44
CA GLY A 168 4.32 -0.07 10.86
C GLY A 168 4.98 1.22 11.39
N LEU A 169 5.28 2.18 10.51
CA LEU A 169 5.87 3.47 10.88
C LEU A 169 4.78 4.53 11.13
N PRO A 170 5.11 5.69 11.72
CA PRO A 170 4.18 6.82 11.81
C PRO A 170 3.69 7.25 10.42
N SER A 171 2.51 7.89 10.36
CA SER A 171 2.02 8.50 9.13
C SER A 171 2.77 9.80 8.82
N GLY A 172 2.96 10.11 7.53
CA GLY A 172 3.64 11.35 7.09
C GLY A 172 4.70 11.11 6.02
N MET A 173 4.85 9.85 5.58
CA MET A 173 5.74 9.49 4.48
C MET A 173 5.15 8.36 3.63
N ALA A 174 5.53 8.32 2.36
CA ALA A 174 5.34 7.18 1.49
C ALA A 174 6.65 6.84 0.76
N VAL A 175 6.76 5.57 0.39
CA VAL A 175 7.81 5.05 -0.49
C VAL A 175 7.25 4.98 -1.90
N LEU A 176 7.97 5.51 -2.86
CA LEU A 176 7.70 5.42 -4.29
C LEU A 176 8.86 4.73 -4.98
N ILE A 177 8.59 3.73 -5.79
CA ILE A 177 9.57 2.86 -6.42
C ILE A 177 9.28 2.82 -7.92
N CYS A 178 10.26 3.23 -8.73
CA CYS A 178 10.15 3.30 -10.19
C CYS A 178 11.10 2.31 -10.86
N SER A 179 10.57 1.53 -11.82
CA SER A 179 11.40 0.70 -12.70
C SER A 179 12.28 1.57 -13.60
N PRO A 180 13.37 1.01 -14.17
CA PRO A 180 14.17 1.70 -15.18
C PRO A 180 13.33 2.17 -16.39
N GLN A 181 12.32 1.39 -16.78
CA GLN A 181 11.42 1.73 -17.88
C GLN A 181 10.55 2.95 -17.56
N ALA A 182 9.95 3.00 -16.37
CA ALA A 182 9.17 4.16 -15.91
C ALA A 182 10.06 5.40 -15.74
N ALA A 183 11.25 5.24 -15.17
CA ALA A 183 12.21 6.32 -15.00
C ALA A 183 12.67 6.89 -16.36
N HIS A 184 13.01 6.02 -17.31
CA HIS A 184 13.40 6.43 -18.66
C HIS A 184 12.27 7.21 -19.36
N ARG A 185 11.02 6.71 -19.31
CA ARG A 185 9.87 7.40 -19.88
C ARG A 185 9.65 8.77 -19.25
N ALA A 186 9.75 8.88 -17.92
CA ALA A 186 9.60 10.17 -17.23
C ALA A 186 10.66 11.19 -17.69
N MET A 187 11.91 10.76 -17.84
CA MET A 187 13.00 11.61 -18.34
C MET A 187 12.81 12.00 -19.81
N GLN A 188 12.27 11.11 -20.64
CA GLN A 188 11.92 11.43 -22.05
C GLN A 188 10.80 12.46 -22.15
N GLN A 189 9.76 12.35 -21.33
CA GLN A 189 8.69 13.35 -21.28
C GLN A 189 9.17 14.70 -20.75
N GLY A 190 10.15 14.71 -19.86
CA GLY A 190 10.82 15.92 -19.39
C GLY A 190 9.91 16.93 -18.68
N ILE A 191 8.80 16.46 -18.07
CA ILE A 191 7.85 17.35 -17.38
C ILE A 191 8.44 17.78 -16.05
N THR A 192 8.76 19.07 -15.92
CA THR A 192 9.40 19.69 -14.75
C THR A 192 8.57 20.80 -14.11
N THR A 193 7.32 20.98 -14.54
CA THR A 193 6.43 22.06 -14.08
C THR A 193 5.98 21.94 -12.62
N HIS A 194 6.10 20.72 -12.04
CA HIS A 194 5.76 20.43 -10.65
C HIS A 194 7.02 20.06 -9.87
N TYR A 195 7.15 20.53 -8.63
CA TYR A 195 8.33 20.28 -7.81
C TYR A 195 8.61 18.76 -7.59
N ASN A 196 7.53 17.96 -7.52
CA ASN A 196 7.54 16.53 -7.25
C ASN A 196 7.47 15.67 -8.51
N SER A 197 7.56 16.25 -9.72
CA SER A 197 7.57 15.46 -10.95
C SER A 197 8.78 14.53 -10.99
N LEU A 198 8.61 13.37 -11.62
CA LEU A 198 9.69 12.36 -11.68
C LEU A 198 10.94 12.90 -12.39
N ALA A 199 10.78 13.72 -13.43
CA ALA A 199 11.91 14.32 -14.13
C ALA A 199 12.78 15.21 -13.21
N ASN A 200 12.17 15.85 -12.18
CA ASN A 200 12.90 16.60 -11.15
C ASN A 200 13.45 15.68 -10.03
N SER A 201 12.69 14.67 -9.65
CA SER A 201 12.95 13.88 -8.44
C SER A 201 13.95 12.75 -8.68
N LEU A 202 13.93 12.08 -9.84
CA LEU A 202 14.78 10.93 -10.15
C LEU A 202 16.29 11.25 -10.09
N PRO A 203 16.78 12.38 -10.66
CA PRO A 203 18.21 12.71 -10.56
C PRO A 203 18.67 12.97 -9.14
N LEU A 204 17.80 13.52 -8.28
CA LEU A 204 18.11 13.76 -6.87
C LEU A 204 18.06 12.47 -6.06
N ALA A 205 17.11 11.58 -6.34
CA ALA A 205 17.02 10.28 -5.67
C ALA A 205 18.28 9.43 -5.91
N GLN A 206 18.89 9.50 -7.08
CA GLN A 206 20.19 8.85 -7.36
C GLN A 206 21.32 9.39 -6.48
N GLN A 207 21.16 10.61 -5.94
CA GLN A 207 22.09 11.23 -4.98
C GLN A 207 21.59 11.08 -3.53
N TYR A 208 20.54 10.28 -3.28
CA TYR A 208 19.89 10.11 -1.99
C TYR A 208 19.37 11.44 -1.41
N GLN A 209 18.76 12.25 -2.27
CA GLN A 209 18.18 13.56 -1.94
C GLN A 209 16.75 13.66 -2.48
N THR A 210 16.02 14.68 -2.00
CA THR A 210 14.65 15.00 -2.39
C THR A 210 14.56 16.39 -2.98
N THR A 211 13.51 16.68 -3.75
CA THR A 211 13.19 17.99 -4.29
C THR A 211 12.73 19.00 -3.24
N HIS A 212 12.36 18.51 -2.06
CA HIS A 212 11.83 19.28 -0.93
C HIS A 212 12.52 18.83 0.37
N THR A 213 12.28 19.54 1.47
CA THR A 213 12.74 19.08 2.79
C THR A 213 11.87 17.91 3.24
N PRO A 214 12.43 16.67 3.34
CA PRO A 214 11.65 15.48 3.64
C PRO A 214 11.41 15.34 5.15
N ASN A 215 10.54 14.41 5.50
CA ASN A 215 10.41 13.93 6.88
C ASN A 215 11.64 13.07 7.24
N ILE A 216 12.68 13.71 7.77
CA ILE A 216 13.95 13.06 8.13
C ILE A 216 13.71 11.97 9.19
N LEU A 217 12.80 12.21 10.14
CA LEU A 217 12.50 11.23 11.19
C LEU A 217 11.99 9.91 10.59
N ASP A 218 11.02 9.97 9.68
CA ASP A 218 10.47 8.76 9.07
C ASP A 218 11.48 8.05 8.18
N ILE A 219 12.39 8.78 7.49
CA ILE A 219 13.51 8.16 6.74
C ILE A 219 14.43 7.40 7.70
N CYS A 220 14.79 8.01 8.84
CA CYS A 220 15.62 7.36 9.86
C CYS A 220 14.93 6.16 10.51
N LEU A 221 13.62 6.26 10.77
CA LEU A 221 12.83 5.14 11.29
C LEU A 221 12.74 4.00 10.27
N LEU A 222 12.54 4.32 8.99
CA LEU A 222 12.54 3.33 7.92
C LEU A 222 13.90 2.62 7.79
N MET A 223 15.00 3.39 7.86
CA MET A 223 16.34 2.81 7.90
C MET A 223 16.48 1.80 9.05
N LYS A 224 16.11 2.20 10.26
CA LYS A 224 16.17 1.31 11.45
C LYS A 224 15.24 0.10 11.31
N LEU A 225 14.05 0.28 10.76
CA LEU A 225 13.14 -0.82 10.48
C LEU A 225 13.79 -1.82 9.52
N MET A 226 14.34 -1.36 8.41
CA MET A 226 14.96 -2.23 7.41
C MET A 226 16.20 -2.97 7.94
N GLU A 227 16.91 -2.42 8.90
CA GLU A 227 18.00 -3.12 9.58
C GLU A 227 17.52 -4.33 10.39
N ASN A 228 16.32 -4.24 10.98
CA ASN A 228 15.86 -5.18 11.99
C ASN A 228 14.80 -6.17 11.49
N ILE A 229 14.01 -5.86 10.45
CA ILE A 229 12.98 -6.79 9.96
C ILE A 229 13.59 -7.98 9.22
N ALA A 230 12.84 -9.07 9.20
CA ALA A 230 13.16 -10.22 8.35
C ALA A 230 12.99 -9.86 6.86
N PRO A 231 13.66 -10.56 5.94
CA PRO A 231 13.36 -10.46 4.50
C PRO A 231 11.92 -10.83 4.19
N ILE A 232 11.33 -10.23 3.15
CA ILE A 232 9.91 -10.33 2.81
C ILE A 232 9.42 -11.79 2.65
N TYR A 233 10.25 -12.68 2.11
CA TYR A 233 9.88 -14.09 1.95
C TYR A 233 9.69 -14.86 3.28
N LEU A 234 10.20 -14.30 4.40
CA LEU A 234 9.96 -14.82 5.75
C LEU A 234 8.77 -14.13 6.44
N ILE A 235 8.24 -13.03 5.88
CA ILE A 235 7.10 -12.29 6.40
C ILE A 235 5.82 -12.69 5.67
N ASP A 236 5.86 -12.72 4.35
CA ASP A 236 4.71 -12.88 3.46
C ASP A 236 3.92 -14.17 3.76
N LYS A 237 4.56 -15.33 3.69
CA LYS A 237 3.89 -16.62 3.89
C LYS A 237 3.25 -16.77 5.28
N PRO A 238 3.93 -16.45 6.40
CA PRO A 238 3.30 -16.43 7.71
C PRO A 238 2.12 -15.47 7.81
N LEU A 239 2.22 -14.29 7.19
CA LEU A 239 1.14 -13.30 7.21
C LEU A 239 -0.11 -13.78 6.45
N GLN A 240 0.09 -14.42 5.30
CA GLN A 240 -1.01 -15.07 4.56
C GLN A 240 -1.65 -16.19 5.37
N GLN A 241 -0.86 -17.02 6.07
CA GLN A 241 -1.37 -18.06 6.96
C GLN A 241 -2.20 -17.48 8.12
N GLN A 242 -1.72 -16.40 8.75
CA GLN A 242 -2.46 -15.70 9.79
C GLN A 242 -3.78 -15.12 9.27
N ALA A 243 -3.79 -14.58 8.06
CA ALA A 243 -5.03 -14.10 7.43
C ALA A 243 -6.03 -15.25 7.18
N ALA A 244 -5.55 -16.40 6.66
CA ALA A 244 -6.39 -17.58 6.46
C ALA A 244 -7.01 -18.05 7.78
N GLN A 245 -6.23 -18.08 8.86
CA GLN A 245 -6.71 -18.40 10.22
C GLN A 245 -7.77 -17.38 10.70
N TRP A 246 -7.59 -16.08 10.42
CA TRP A 246 -8.60 -15.07 10.73
C TRP A 246 -9.92 -15.33 10.00
N TYR A 247 -9.88 -15.59 8.70
CA TYR A 247 -11.09 -15.84 7.90
C TYR A 247 -11.83 -17.10 8.34
N GLU A 248 -11.08 -18.19 8.60
CA GLU A 248 -11.65 -19.43 9.10
C GLU A 248 -12.28 -19.25 10.47
N TRP A 249 -11.57 -18.64 11.42
CA TRP A 249 -12.03 -18.38 12.77
C TRP A 249 -13.30 -17.50 12.78
N LEU A 250 -13.30 -16.40 12.04
CA LEU A 250 -14.47 -15.52 11.95
C LEU A 250 -15.70 -16.26 11.41
N ALA A 251 -15.54 -17.06 10.38
CA ALA A 251 -16.64 -17.87 9.82
C ALA A 251 -17.15 -18.90 10.83
N GLN A 252 -16.26 -19.59 11.55
CA GLN A 252 -16.64 -20.55 12.61
C GLN A 252 -17.40 -19.89 13.77
N GLN A 253 -17.08 -18.62 14.07
CA GLN A 253 -17.77 -17.85 15.10
C GLN A 253 -19.05 -17.16 14.58
N GLY A 254 -19.46 -17.39 13.33
CA GLY A 254 -20.68 -16.84 12.76
C GLY A 254 -20.61 -15.36 12.35
N PHE A 255 -19.41 -14.81 12.19
CA PHE A 255 -19.23 -13.48 11.59
C PHE A 255 -19.44 -13.52 10.07
N ASP A 256 -20.13 -12.53 9.54
CA ASP A 256 -20.38 -12.39 8.12
C ASP A 256 -19.24 -11.62 7.44
N LEU A 257 -18.51 -12.28 6.55
CA LEU A 257 -17.40 -11.70 5.82
C LEU A 257 -17.89 -10.90 4.61
N LEU A 258 -17.29 -9.72 4.35
CA LEU A 258 -17.66 -8.92 3.18
C LEU A 258 -17.27 -9.65 1.88
N ILE A 259 -16.09 -10.25 1.86
CA ILE A 259 -15.56 -10.96 0.69
C ILE A 259 -15.85 -12.46 0.86
N SER A 260 -16.76 -12.97 0.03
CA SER A 260 -17.17 -14.38 0.06
C SER A 260 -16.22 -15.31 -0.69
N ASN A 261 -15.56 -14.81 -1.74
CA ASN A 261 -14.61 -15.60 -2.53
C ASN A 261 -13.20 -15.57 -1.92
N ASP A 262 -12.73 -16.72 -1.44
CA ASP A 262 -11.43 -16.88 -0.78
C ASP A 262 -10.25 -16.43 -1.66
N ALA A 263 -10.36 -16.65 -2.98
CA ALA A 263 -9.27 -16.37 -3.93
C ALA A 263 -8.93 -14.88 -4.06
N VAL A 264 -9.82 -13.99 -3.57
CA VAL A 264 -9.64 -12.53 -3.67
C VAL A 264 -9.63 -11.84 -2.31
N ARG A 265 -9.56 -12.59 -1.22
CA ARG A 265 -9.45 -12.05 0.15
C ARG A 265 -8.07 -11.46 0.39
N SER A 266 -8.05 -10.26 0.97
CA SER A 266 -6.79 -9.59 1.33
C SER A 266 -6.06 -10.31 2.47
N PRO A 267 -4.76 -10.58 2.34
CA PRO A 267 -3.96 -11.12 3.43
C PRO A 267 -3.63 -10.08 4.52
N THR A 268 -3.93 -8.81 4.31
CA THR A 268 -3.53 -7.73 5.22
C THR A 268 -4.70 -6.97 5.84
N VAL A 269 -5.90 -7.08 5.27
CA VAL A 269 -7.11 -6.40 5.76
C VAL A 269 -8.29 -7.34 5.69
N VAL A 270 -8.80 -7.74 6.85
CA VAL A 270 -10.01 -8.56 6.96
C VAL A 270 -11.22 -7.66 7.18
N THR A 271 -12.24 -7.78 6.34
CA THR A 271 -13.46 -6.94 6.40
C THR A 271 -14.65 -7.79 6.79
N VAL A 272 -15.30 -7.39 7.89
CA VAL A 272 -16.44 -8.08 8.49
C VAL A 272 -17.68 -7.22 8.33
N LYS A 273 -18.81 -7.81 7.86
CA LYS A 273 -20.11 -7.16 7.78
C LYS A 273 -20.83 -7.23 9.12
N ALA A 274 -21.53 -6.17 9.45
CA ALA A 274 -22.46 -6.13 10.56
C ALA A 274 -23.45 -4.95 10.39
N THR A 275 -24.48 -4.89 11.23
CA THR A 275 -25.36 -3.73 11.29
C THR A 275 -24.62 -2.52 11.85
N GLU A 276 -25.05 -1.31 11.48
CA GLU A 276 -24.45 -0.06 11.99
C GLU A 276 -24.48 0.00 13.52
N ASP A 277 -25.61 -0.37 14.12
CA ASP A 277 -25.78 -0.40 15.58
C ASP A 277 -24.77 -1.37 16.24
N TYR A 278 -24.63 -2.58 15.69
CA TYR A 278 -23.63 -3.55 16.17
C TYR A 278 -22.22 -2.98 16.13
N ILE A 279 -21.85 -2.35 15.00
CA ILE A 279 -20.50 -1.78 14.78
C ILE A 279 -20.23 -0.66 15.78
N VAL A 280 -21.18 0.24 16.02
CA VAL A 280 -21.05 1.34 16.99
C VAL A 280 -20.77 0.80 18.39
N HIS A 281 -21.57 -0.18 18.85
CA HIS A 281 -21.40 -0.78 20.18
C HIS A 281 -20.11 -1.58 20.28
N LEU A 282 -19.79 -2.39 19.27
CA LEU A 282 -18.55 -3.16 19.22
C LEU A 282 -17.32 -2.27 19.34
N LYS A 283 -17.27 -1.18 18.58
CA LYS A 283 -16.10 -0.28 18.57
C LYS A 283 -16.00 0.52 19.87
N SER A 284 -17.11 0.89 20.48
CA SER A 284 -17.12 1.54 21.79
C SER A 284 -16.56 0.59 22.88
N ALA A 285 -17.02 -0.66 22.90
CA ALA A 285 -16.51 -1.67 23.83
C ALA A 285 -15.04 -2.02 23.56
N ALA A 286 -14.63 -2.14 22.29
CA ALA A 286 -13.25 -2.38 21.90
C ALA A 286 -12.30 -1.29 22.40
N ALA A 287 -12.68 -0.02 22.22
CA ALA A 287 -11.90 1.12 22.66
C ALA A 287 -11.68 1.14 24.20
N GLN A 288 -12.67 0.72 24.98
CA GLN A 288 -12.56 0.60 26.45
C GLN A 288 -11.54 -0.46 26.86
N GLN A 289 -11.26 -1.44 26.00
CA GLN A 289 -10.26 -2.48 26.22
C GLN A 289 -8.94 -2.23 25.47
N GLY A 290 -8.77 -1.05 24.87
CA GLY A 290 -7.55 -0.66 24.18
C GLY A 290 -7.46 -1.15 22.73
N PHE A 291 -8.52 -1.76 22.17
CA PHE A 291 -8.53 -2.17 20.77
C PHE A 291 -9.06 -1.06 19.86
N VAL A 292 -8.40 -0.86 18.70
CA VAL A 292 -8.83 0.08 17.66
C VAL A 292 -9.18 -0.70 16.41
N LEU A 293 -10.47 -0.98 16.21
CA LEU A 293 -10.97 -1.60 14.99
C LEU A 293 -11.10 -0.58 13.87
N GLY A 294 -10.70 -0.97 12.66
CA GLY A 294 -10.81 -0.12 11.48
C GLY A 294 -12.27 0.22 11.14
N ASN A 295 -12.52 1.46 10.71
CA ASN A 295 -13.84 1.86 10.22
C ASN A 295 -14.13 1.21 8.87
N GLY A 296 -15.39 0.92 8.57
CA GLY A 296 -15.83 0.73 7.20
C GLY A 296 -15.49 1.94 6.32
N TYR A 297 -15.44 1.76 5.00
CA TYR A 297 -15.06 2.83 4.09
C TYR A 297 -15.89 2.84 2.81
N GLY A 298 -16.04 4.03 2.20
CA GLY A 298 -16.85 4.19 0.98
C GLY A 298 -18.29 3.73 1.16
N GLU A 299 -18.78 2.90 0.28
CA GLU A 299 -20.13 2.34 0.31
C GLU A 299 -20.38 1.41 1.50
N TRP A 300 -19.33 0.82 2.08
CA TRP A 300 -19.43 -0.07 3.26
C TRP A 300 -19.17 0.66 4.58
N LYS A 301 -19.19 2.00 4.61
CA LYS A 301 -18.82 2.80 5.79
C LYS A 301 -19.56 2.40 7.05
N ASN A 302 -20.86 2.18 6.95
CA ASN A 302 -21.75 1.92 8.09
C ASN A 302 -22.10 0.43 8.27
N THR A 303 -21.66 -0.43 7.35
CA THR A 303 -22.05 -1.84 7.31
C THR A 303 -20.88 -2.79 7.47
N THR A 304 -19.68 -2.26 7.74
CA THR A 304 -18.49 -3.08 7.97
C THR A 304 -17.56 -2.48 9.02
N PHE A 305 -16.79 -3.35 9.66
CA PHE A 305 -15.56 -2.97 10.36
C PHE A 305 -14.39 -3.77 9.79
N ARG A 306 -13.16 -3.31 10.05
CA ARG A 306 -11.97 -3.94 9.50
C ARG A 306 -10.99 -4.31 10.60
N ILE A 307 -10.37 -5.47 10.42
CA ILE A 307 -9.26 -5.96 11.25
C ILE A 307 -8.00 -5.85 10.39
N ALA A 308 -7.00 -5.14 10.90
CA ALA A 308 -5.68 -5.10 10.27
C ALA A 308 -4.94 -6.41 10.57
N ASN A 309 -4.28 -6.95 9.55
CA ASN A 309 -3.38 -8.09 9.66
C ASN A 309 -2.01 -7.65 9.13
N PHE A 310 -1.34 -6.77 9.87
CA PHE A 310 -0.05 -6.22 9.49
C PHE A 310 1.09 -6.92 10.22
N PRO A 311 2.32 -6.95 9.67
CA PRO A 311 3.45 -7.68 10.27
C PRO A 311 3.81 -7.29 11.70
N ALA A 312 3.49 -6.06 12.11
CA ALA A 312 3.75 -5.58 13.47
C ALA A 312 2.77 -6.14 14.52
N ILE A 313 1.65 -6.75 14.09
CA ILE A 313 0.63 -7.30 15.01
C ILE A 313 1.08 -8.67 15.49
N THR A 314 1.23 -8.82 16.80
CA THR A 314 1.71 -10.04 17.44
C THR A 314 0.61 -11.11 17.55
N ALA A 315 1.00 -12.37 17.67
CA ALA A 315 0.06 -13.47 17.93
C ALA A 315 -0.73 -13.27 19.23
N ALA A 316 -0.12 -12.66 20.26
CA ALA A 316 -0.80 -12.34 21.51
C ALA A 316 -1.92 -11.31 21.32
N GLU A 317 -1.68 -10.28 20.52
CA GLU A 317 -2.73 -9.27 20.16
C GLU A 317 -3.85 -9.88 19.33
N VAL A 318 -3.52 -10.81 18.42
CA VAL A 318 -4.55 -11.57 17.66
C VAL A 318 -5.44 -12.36 18.62
N MET A 319 -4.84 -13.15 19.53
CA MET A 319 -5.61 -13.95 20.49
C MET A 319 -6.46 -13.08 21.42
N ALA A 320 -5.91 -11.98 21.92
CA ALA A 320 -6.64 -11.04 22.79
C ALA A 320 -7.84 -10.42 22.05
N LEU A 321 -7.68 -10.05 20.77
CA LEU A 321 -8.80 -9.54 19.97
C LEU A 321 -9.85 -10.62 19.71
N GLN A 322 -9.45 -11.85 19.46
CA GLN A 322 -10.39 -12.97 19.29
C GLN A 322 -11.21 -13.23 20.56
N GLU A 323 -10.57 -13.26 21.72
CA GLU A 323 -11.25 -13.41 23.02
C GLU A 323 -12.24 -12.27 23.30
N PHE A 324 -11.83 -11.03 23.00
CA PHE A 324 -12.71 -9.87 23.10
C PHE A 324 -13.95 -10.03 22.19
N LEU A 325 -13.77 -10.41 20.93
CA LEU A 325 -14.86 -10.56 19.97
C LEU A 325 -15.87 -11.65 20.42
N LEU A 326 -15.40 -12.79 20.94
CA LEU A 326 -16.24 -13.83 21.51
C LEU A 326 -17.06 -13.35 22.71
N THR A 327 -16.39 -12.69 23.67
CA THR A 327 -17.04 -12.15 24.86
C THR A 327 -18.12 -11.13 24.50
N PHE A 328 -17.83 -10.27 23.52
CA PHE A 328 -18.79 -9.26 23.04
C PHE A 328 -20.01 -9.90 22.38
N GLN A 329 -19.82 -10.95 21.56
CA GLN A 329 -20.94 -11.68 20.95
C GLN A 329 -21.83 -12.37 21.99
N ALA A 330 -21.21 -13.05 22.98
CA ALA A 330 -21.97 -13.75 24.01
C ALA A 330 -22.81 -12.80 24.89
N ALA A 331 -22.35 -11.58 25.11
CA ALA A 331 -23.08 -10.57 25.87
C ALA A 331 -24.30 -9.97 25.12
N LYS A 332 -24.42 -10.23 23.80
CA LYS A 332 -25.54 -9.72 22.97
C LYS A 332 -26.57 -10.78 22.61
N GLN A 333 -26.33 -12.07 22.92
CA GLN A 333 -27.31 -13.15 22.87
C GLN A 333 -28.11 -13.22 24.18
#